data_7e443e31171559c741d41ebb9aa15715
#
_entry.id   7e443e31171559c741d41ebb9aa15715
#
_cell.length_a   1.000
_cell.length_b   1.000
_cell.length_c   1.000
_cell.angle_alpha   90.00
_cell.angle_beta   90.00
_cell.angle_gamma   90.00
#
_symmetry.space_group_name_H-M   'P 1'
#
loop_
_entity.id
_entity.type
_entity.pdbx_description
1 polymer ?
#
loop_
_entity_poly.entity_id
_entity_poly.type
_entity_poly.pdbx_seq_one_letter_code
_entity_poly.pdbx_strand_id
1 'polypeptide(L)'
;MPLTLRLALRDWDYVTPLILGDVSSPKLDIKVDRVGTLDSNFSKGDTYDAAETSFSRYTQMRIEGDESIVGMPNFIMRGFRHRCVITTKSSPITSFAQLAGKRIGVTGWRDSGNTWTRAALRREGVGVEDAMWYAGRLTEAHPITDRLDGFGRPGRIEAAPGERPMVDLLREGELDAVFTPFMPDGYFAGNSGFRQLLPDFRAAEHRYFADVGYVPGMHLIGFKAAFVAEHPWVMAELNALLDESQRVWLNKRRKYADTTPFMLDELLKSAAELPEGWDASGFAANRKMIADFAEELHVQGILPRLMTPEELFPLDVDGSETSSSKN
;
A
#
# COMPACT_ATOMS: atom_id res chain seq x y z
N MET A 1 -35.02 -5.43 -5.20
CA MET A 1 -34.31 -4.44 -4.36
C MET A 1 -32.82 -4.61 -4.65
N PRO A 2 -32.00 -3.56 -4.63
CA PRO A 2 -30.55 -3.70 -4.77
C PRO A 2 -29.99 -4.58 -3.64
N LEU A 3 -28.91 -5.31 -3.93
CA LEU A 3 -28.16 -6.06 -2.91
C LEU A 3 -27.41 -5.07 -2.02
N THR A 4 -27.52 -5.23 -0.72
CA THR A 4 -26.72 -4.41 0.20
C THR A 4 -25.30 -4.98 0.30
N LEU A 5 -24.29 -4.15 0.10
CA LEU A 5 -22.88 -4.46 0.30
C LEU A 5 -22.33 -3.57 1.42
N ARG A 6 -21.89 -4.17 2.53
CA ARG A 6 -21.24 -3.49 3.65
C ARG A 6 -19.73 -3.52 3.44
N LEU A 7 -19.14 -2.35 3.22
CA LEU A 7 -17.77 -2.18 2.77
C LEU A 7 -16.97 -1.31 3.75
N ALA A 8 -15.88 -1.84 4.30
CA ALA A 8 -14.94 -1.07 5.10
C ALA A 8 -13.78 -0.56 4.25
N LEU A 9 -13.56 0.75 4.21
CA LEU A 9 -12.46 1.40 3.48
C LEU A 9 -11.81 2.48 4.33
N ARG A 10 -10.54 2.77 4.07
CA ARG A 10 -9.93 4.02 4.52
C ARG A 10 -10.56 5.20 3.79
N ASP A 11 -10.42 6.38 4.37
CA ASP A 11 -11.00 7.64 3.85
C ASP A 11 -10.19 8.18 2.67
N TRP A 12 -10.18 7.42 1.55
CA TRP A 12 -9.52 7.86 0.32
C TRP A 12 -10.37 8.90 -0.41
N ASP A 13 -9.78 10.03 -0.78
CA ASP A 13 -10.48 11.13 -1.42
C ASP A 13 -11.09 10.77 -2.80
N TYR A 14 -10.50 9.82 -3.53
CA TYR A 14 -11.03 9.32 -4.80
C TYR A 14 -12.20 8.32 -4.66
N VAL A 15 -12.52 7.88 -3.44
CA VAL A 15 -13.74 7.11 -3.14
C VAL A 15 -14.90 8.04 -2.74
N THR A 16 -14.63 9.31 -2.46
CA THR A 16 -15.65 10.31 -2.06
C THR A 16 -16.84 10.37 -3.02
N PRO A 17 -16.70 10.37 -4.36
CA PRO A 17 -17.85 10.36 -5.27
C PRO A 17 -18.81 9.19 -5.06
N LEU A 18 -18.29 7.99 -4.75
CA LEU A 18 -19.10 6.83 -4.42
C LEU A 18 -19.81 7.01 -3.07
N ILE A 19 -19.11 7.52 -2.05
CA ILE A 19 -19.67 7.75 -0.71
C ILE A 19 -20.78 8.80 -0.73
N LEU A 20 -20.63 9.84 -1.54
CA LEU A 20 -21.62 10.93 -1.66
C LEU A 20 -22.78 10.59 -2.61
N GLY A 21 -22.73 9.48 -3.33
CA GLY A 21 -23.76 9.09 -4.29
C GLY A 21 -23.66 9.74 -5.66
N ASP A 22 -22.56 10.47 -5.97
CA ASP A 22 -22.26 10.96 -7.33
C ASP A 22 -22.06 9.76 -8.30
N VAL A 23 -21.65 8.63 -7.78
CA VAL A 23 -21.54 7.34 -8.45
C VAL A 23 -22.37 6.32 -7.69
N SER A 24 -23.26 5.60 -8.38
CA SER A 24 -24.18 4.64 -7.78
C SER A 24 -24.54 3.53 -8.75
N SER A 25 -25.09 2.43 -8.24
CA SER A 25 -25.58 1.31 -9.02
C SER A 25 -27.05 1.01 -8.71
N PRO A 26 -27.88 0.66 -9.70
CA PRO A 26 -29.21 0.13 -9.44
C PRO A 26 -29.19 -1.30 -8.84
N LYS A 27 -28.06 -2.00 -8.89
CA LYS A 27 -27.92 -3.38 -8.41
C LYS A 27 -27.35 -3.46 -6.99
N LEU A 28 -26.49 -2.47 -6.59
CA LEU A 28 -25.85 -2.44 -5.28
C LEU A 28 -26.27 -1.21 -4.47
N ASP A 29 -26.65 -1.47 -3.22
CA ASP A 29 -26.76 -0.43 -2.17
C ASP A 29 -25.53 -0.53 -1.28
N ILE A 30 -24.49 0.27 -1.57
CA ILE A 30 -23.20 0.19 -0.89
C ILE A 30 -23.24 1.04 0.38
N LYS A 31 -22.95 0.37 1.51
CA LYS A 31 -22.79 1.02 2.83
C LYS A 31 -21.30 1.05 3.15
N VAL A 32 -20.68 2.22 2.99
CA VAL A 32 -19.26 2.42 3.24
C VAL A 32 -19.03 2.91 4.66
N ASP A 33 -18.28 2.12 5.43
CA ASP A 33 -17.70 2.56 6.71
C ASP A 33 -16.26 3.03 6.47
N ARG A 34 -15.99 4.31 6.80
CA ARG A 34 -14.64 4.87 6.72
C ARG A 34 -13.87 4.52 7.99
N VAL A 35 -12.87 3.65 7.87
CA VAL A 35 -12.11 3.11 8.99
C VAL A 35 -10.70 3.68 9.07
N GLY A 36 -10.22 3.99 10.25
CA GLY A 36 -8.84 4.43 10.49
C GLY A 36 -7.84 3.26 10.49
N THR A 37 -8.30 2.06 10.89
CA THR A 37 -7.49 0.83 10.96
C THR A 37 -8.18 -0.27 10.16
N LEU A 38 -7.40 -1.00 9.36
CA LEU A 38 -7.91 -2.13 8.59
C LEU A 38 -8.10 -3.35 9.50
N ASP A 39 -9.28 -3.98 9.41
CA ASP A 39 -9.57 -5.24 10.07
C ASP A 39 -9.17 -6.41 9.16
N SER A 40 -8.06 -7.06 9.48
CA SER A 40 -7.61 -8.25 8.73
C SER A 40 -8.45 -9.51 9.00
N ASN A 41 -9.34 -9.46 9.98
CA ASN A 41 -10.22 -10.58 10.35
C ASN A 41 -11.69 -10.34 10.00
N PHE A 42 -12.02 -9.35 9.17
CA PHE A 42 -13.39 -9.00 8.83
C PHE A 42 -14.21 -10.19 8.29
N SER A 43 -13.55 -11.17 7.66
CA SER A 43 -14.18 -12.39 7.14
C SER A 43 -14.79 -13.27 8.23
N LYS A 44 -14.28 -13.19 9.48
CA LYS A 44 -14.75 -13.98 10.63
C LYS A 44 -15.94 -13.34 11.36
N GLY A 45 -16.22 -12.05 11.11
CA GLY A 45 -17.35 -11.32 11.68
C GLY A 45 -18.51 -11.16 10.71
N ASP A 46 -19.61 -10.57 11.16
CA ASP A 46 -20.82 -10.33 10.35
C ASP A 46 -21.03 -8.85 9.98
N THR A 47 -20.03 -8.00 10.27
CA THR A 47 -20.14 -6.56 10.06
C THR A 47 -19.99 -6.18 8.59
N TYR A 48 -19.00 -6.75 7.90
CA TYR A 48 -18.63 -6.38 6.53
C TYR A 48 -18.71 -7.58 5.59
N ASP A 49 -19.08 -7.33 4.35
CA ASP A 49 -19.10 -8.30 3.25
C ASP A 49 -17.80 -8.18 2.43
N ALA A 50 -17.21 -6.98 2.40
CA ALA A 50 -15.93 -6.70 1.79
C ALA A 50 -15.17 -5.63 2.61
N ALA A 51 -13.83 -5.62 2.49
CA ALA A 51 -13.00 -4.63 3.15
C ALA A 51 -11.70 -4.36 2.38
N GLU A 52 -11.19 -3.15 2.55
CA GLU A 52 -9.81 -2.84 2.17
C GLU A 52 -8.85 -3.73 2.97
N THR A 53 -7.95 -4.40 2.28
CA THR A 53 -7.08 -5.42 2.84
C THR A 53 -5.63 -5.15 2.45
N SER A 54 -4.70 -5.27 3.40
CA SER A 54 -3.26 -5.19 3.13
C SER A 54 -2.84 -6.33 2.20
N PHE A 55 -2.14 -6.00 1.11
CA PHE A 55 -1.69 -6.99 0.12
C PHE A 55 -0.76 -8.03 0.77
N SER A 56 0.16 -7.62 1.64
CA SER A 56 1.05 -8.53 2.35
C SER A 56 0.28 -9.50 3.26
N ARG A 57 -0.71 -9.00 4.03
CA ARG A 57 -1.52 -9.85 4.90
C ARG A 57 -2.38 -10.81 4.10
N TYR A 58 -3.00 -10.33 3.03
CA TYR A 58 -3.75 -11.18 2.10
C TYR A 58 -2.88 -12.32 1.54
N THR A 59 -1.66 -11.99 1.08
CA THR A 59 -0.72 -13.00 0.56
C THR A 59 -0.33 -14.04 1.62
N GLN A 60 -0.13 -13.62 2.87
CA GLN A 60 0.15 -14.54 3.98
C GLN A 60 -1.04 -15.46 4.28
N MET A 61 -2.26 -14.92 4.31
CA MET A 61 -3.47 -15.74 4.46
C MET A 61 -3.56 -16.81 3.36
N ARG A 62 -3.32 -16.44 2.11
CA ARG A 62 -3.37 -17.37 0.96
C ARG A 62 -2.35 -18.51 1.09
N ILE A 63 -1.10 -18.23 1.50
CA ILE A 63 -0.08 -19.27 1.64
C ILE A 63 -0.35 -20.20 2.84
N GLU A 64 -1.04 -19.72 3.86
CA GLU A 64 -1.51 -20.49 5.01
C GLU A 64 -2.75 -21.35 4.69
N GLY A 65 -3.29 -21.22 3.47
CA GLY A 65 -4.47 -21.95 3.03
C GLY A 65 -5.80 -21.35 3.53
N ASP A 66 -5.77 -20.13 4.05
CA ASP A 66 -7.00 -19.39 4.42
C ASP A 66 -7.66 -18.81 3.15
N GLU A 67 -8.75 -19.41 2.76
CA GLU A 67 -9.56 -19.03 1.59
C GLU A 67 -10.83 -18.26 1.98
N SER A 68 -10.94 -17.81 3.21
CA SER A 68 -12.11 -17.07 3.71
C SER A 68 -12.31 -15.72 3.01
N ILE A 69 -11.23 -15.18 2.39
CA ILE A 69 -11.23 -13.94 1.62
C ILE A 69 -10.82 -14.22 0.18
N VAL A 70 -11.60 -13.67 -0.76
CA VAL A 70 -11.23 -13.55 -2.18
C VAL A 70 -10.76 -12.12 -2.43
N GLY A 71 -9.51 -11.96 -2.85
CA GLY A 71 -8.95 -10.67 -3.23
C GLY A 71 -9.37 -10.27 -4.64
N MET A 72 -9.89 -9.07 -4.80
CA MET A 72 -10.13 -8.45 -6.10
C MET A 72 -8.84 -7.72 -6.53
N PRO A 73 -8.29 -7.95 -7.73
CA PRO A 73 -7.06 -7.29 -8.19
C PRO A 73 -7.30 -5.84 -8.61
N ASN A 74 -8.02 -5.09 -7.78
CA ASN A 74 -8.15 -3.63 -7.77
C ASN A 74 -7.37 -3.11 -6.57
N PHE A 75 -6.23 -2.46 -6.86
CA PHE A 75 -5.35 -1.96 -5.81
C PHE A 75 -5.74 -0.54 -5.44
N ILE A 76 -6.61 -0.42 -4.46
CA ILE A 76 -7.17 0.86 -3.99
C ILE A 76 -6.11 1.80 -3.37
N MET A 77 -4.99 1.28 -2.89
CA MET A 77 -3.86 2.10 -2.45
C MET A 77 -2.64 1.78 -3.29
N ARG A 78 -2.18 2.76 -4.06
CA ARG A 78 -0.96 2.70 -4.87
C ARG A 78 -0.05 3.88 -4.57
N GLY A 79 1.24 3.70 -4.76
CA GLY A 79 2.20 4.80 -4.68
C GLY A 79 3.64 4.34 -4.65
N PHE A 80 4.51 5.20 -5.13
CA PHE A 80 5.95 5.01 -5.00
C PHE A 80 6.37 5.15 -3.54
N ARG A 81 7.44 4.44 -3.16
CA ARG A 81 7.90 4.38 -1.76
C ARG A 81 9.16 5.17 -1.47
N HIS A 82 9.84 5.68 -2.50
CA HIS A 82 11.06 6.47 -2.35
C HIS A 82 10.82 7.74 -1.52
N ARG A 83 9.66 8.39 -1.69
CA ARG A 83 9.22 9.56 -0.91
C ARG A 83 8.88 9.25 0.54
N CYS A 84 8.73 7.99 0.89
CA CYS A 84 8.26 7.56 2.22
C CYS A 84 9.40 7.22 3.19
N VAL A 85 10.64 7.55 2.83
CA VAL A 85 11.80 7.43 3.71
C VAL A 85 12.22 8.82 4.16
N ILE A 86 12.16 9.05 5.48
CA ILE A 86 12.52 10.32 6.09
C ILE A 86 13.79 10.21 6.92
N THR A 87 14.49 11.33 7.03
CA THR A 87 15.65 11.53 7.90
C THR A 87 15.65 12.94 8.48
N THR A 88 16.60 13.27 9.35
CA THR A 88 16.75 14.64 9.87
C THR A 88 17.30 15.58 8.79
N LYS A 89 17.00 16.88 8.89
CA LYS A 89 17.57 17.90 7.98
C LYS A 89 19.10 17.96 8.03
N SER A 90 19.70 17.65 9.17
CA SER A 90 21.16 17.64 9.39
C SER A 90 21.85 16.36 8.91
N SER A 91 21.09 15.31 8.57
CA SER A 91 21.66 14.04 8.13
C SER A 91 22.43 14.20 6.81
N PRO A 92 23.64 13.64 6.68
CA PRO A 92 24.38 13.64 5.42
C PRO A 92 23.88 12.58 4.42
N ILE A 93 22.94 11.72 4.81
CA ILE A 93 22.46 10.61 3.98
C ILE A 93 21.50 11.16 2.92
N THR A 94 21.81 10.92 1.63
CA THR A 94 21.06 11.44 0.49
C THR A 94 20.74 10.38 -0.58
N SER A 95 21.12 9.11 -0.33
CA SER A 95 20.82 7.97 -1.22
C SER A 95 20.49 6.72 -0.42
N PHE A 96 19.76 5.79 -1.04
CA PHE A 96 19.46 4.50 -0.41
C PHE A 96 20.70 3.63 -0.20
N ALA A 97 21.67 3.68 -1.11
CA ALA A 97 22.94 2.96 -0.96
C ALA A 97 23.70 3.32 0.34
N GLN A 98 23.55 4.56 0.83
CA GLN A 98 24.17 5.00 2.10
C GLN A 98 23.47 4.43 3.35
N LEU A 99 22.35 3.72 3.20
CA LEU A 99 21.67 3.05 4.30
C LEU A 99 22.31 1.69 4.66
N ALA A 100 23.27 1.20 3.90
CA ALA A 100 24.08 0.04 4.29
C ALA A 100 24.76 0.28 5.65
N GLY A 101 24.60 -0.67 6.58
CA GLY A 101 25.10 -0.60 7.95
C GLY A 101 24.36 0.38 8.87
N LYS A 102 23.24 0.96 8.41
CA LYS A 102 22.48 1.97 9.18
C LYS A 102 21.33 1.35 9.96
N ARG A 103 20.79 2.15 10.91
CA ARG A 103 19.65 1.80 11.76
C ARG A 103 18.39 2.40 11.16
N ILE A 104 17.47 1.55 10.72
CA ILE A 104 16.29 1.96 9.98
C ILE A 104 15.04 1.59 10.77
N GLY A 105 14.18 2.58 11.04
CA GLY A 105 12.88 2.40 11.66
C GLY A 105 11.80 2.03 10.64
N VAL A 106 10.92 1.08 10.97
CA VAL A 106 9.77 0.67 10.16
C VAL A 106 8.50 0.60 11.01
N THR A 107 7.36 1.01 10.46
CA THR A 107 6.07 1.04 11.16
C THR A 107 5.46 -0.34 11.42
N GLY A 108 5.91 -1.34 10.71
CA GLY A 108 5.55 -2.76 10.84
C GLY A 108 6.36 -3.59 9.87
N TRP A 109 6.87 -4.75 10.32
CA TRP A 109 7.77 -5.53 9.49
C TRP A 109 7.10 -6.03 8.21
N ARG A 110 5.90 -6.58 8.32
CA ARG A 110 5.15 -7.16 7.19
C ARG A 110 4.21 -6.18 6.48
N ASP A 111 4.27 -4.88 6.78
CA ASP A 111 3.44 -3.90 6.07
C ASP A 111 3.78 -3.86 4.58
N SER A 112 2.77 -3.88 3.70
CA SER A 112 2.97 -3.88 2.24
C SER A 112 3.82 -2.71 1.77
N GLY A 113 3.60 -1.52 2.34
CA GLY A 113 4.40 -0.34 2.03
C GLY A 113 5.86 -0.49 2.43
N ASN A 114 6.14 -1.08 3.61
CA ASN A 114 7.50 -1.32 4.07
C ASN A 114 8.20 -2.41 3.26
N THR A 115 7.47 -3.45 2.82
CA THR A 115 7.97 -4.47 1.88
C THR A 115 8.43 -3.82 0.58
N TRP A 116 7.59 -2.98 -0.04
CA TRP A 116 7.97 -2.25 -1.25
C TRP A 116 9.11 -1.24 -1.03
N THR A 117 9.20 -0.63 0.16
CA THR A 117 10.33 0.27 0.45
C THR A 117 11.64 -0.51 0.55
N ARG A 118 11.65 -1.68 1.22
CA ARG A 118 12.82 -2.58 1.23
C ARG A 118 13.16 -3.08 -0.17
N ALA A 119 12.15 -3.36 -1.02
CA ALA A 119 12.37 -3.71 -2.42
C ALA A 119 13.11 -2.59 -3.19
N ALA A 120 12.71 -1.32 -2.97
CA ALA A 120 13.40 -0.18 -3.56
C ALA A 120 14.85 -0.05 -3.06
N LEU A 121 15.10 -0.29 -1.77
CA LEU A 121 16.46 -0.31 -1.21
C LEU A 121 17.31 -1.44 -1.80
N ARG A 122 16.73 -2.64 -1.93
CA ARG A 122 17.42 -3.81 -2.49
C ARG A 122 17.91 -3.56 -3.93
N ARG A 123 17.15 -2.82 -4.72
CA ARG A 123 17.57 -2.38 -6.06
C ARG A 123 18.79 -1.44 -6.04
N GLU A 124 18.98 -0.71 -4.96
CA GLU A 124 20.15 0.16 -4.74
C GLU A 124 21.26 -0.57 -3.93
N GLY A 125 21.20 -1.90 -3.82
CA GLY A 125 22.19 -2.73 -3.17
C GLY A 125 22.09 -2.84 -1.65
N VAL A 126 20.96 -2.48 -1.04
CA VAL A 126 20.75 -2.58 0.41
C VAL A 126 19.61 -3.54 0.70
N GLY A 127 19.95 -4.79 0.97
CA GLY A 127 19.02 -5.85 1.38
C GLY A 127 18.73 -5.86 2.88
N VAL A 128 17.95 -6.84 3.30
CA VAL A 128 17.58 -7.00 4.72
C VAL A 128 18.81 -7.23 5.59
N GLU A 129 19.81 -7.95 5.09
CA GLU A 129 21.02 -8.27 5.84
C GLU A 129 22.03 -7.11 5.93
N ASP A 130 21.84 -6.07 5.12
CA ASP A 130 22.79 -4.96 5.02
C ASP A 130 22.49 -3.80 5.97
N ALA A 131 21.40 -3.86 6.75
CA ALA A 131 21.01 -2.81 7.69
C ALA A 131 20.47 -3.39 9.00
N MET A 132 20.39 -2.56 10.05
CA MET A 132 19.70 -2.87 11.30
C MET A 132 18.29 -2.30 11.26
N TRP A 133 17.30 -3.13 11.56
CA TRP A 133 15.88 -2.77 11.45
C TRP A 133 15.21 -2.70 12.81
N TYR A 134 14.45 -1.64 13.02
CA TYR A 134 13.69 -1.42 14.24
C TYR A 134 12.21 -1.21 13.93
N ALA A 135 11.34 -2.14 14.34
CA ALA A 135 9.90 -2.00 14.17
C ALA A 135 9.29 -1.31 15.39
N GLY A 136 8.52 -0.22 15.15
CA GLY A 136 7.98 0.57 16.25
C GLY A 136 6.86 1.53 15.84
N ARG A 137 6.28 2.20 16.83
CA ARG A 137 5.30 3.28 16.59
C ARG A 137 5.99 4.51 16.00
N LEU A 138 5.33 5.16 15.03
CA LEU A 138 5.90 6.34 14.39
C LEU A 138 5.96 7.53 15.34
N THR A 139 4.84 7.83 16.01
CA THR A 139 4.66 8.94 16.96
C THR A 139 3.96 8.44 18.23
N GLU A 140 3.87 9.28 19.25
CA GLU A 140 3.14 8.97 20.50
C GLU A 140 1.64 8.71 20.26
N ALA A 141 1.04 9.30 19.24
CA ALA A 141 -0.35 9.10 18.88
C ALA A 141 -0.65 7.65 18.43
N HIS A 142 0.37 6.89 18.04
CA HIS A 142 0.20 5.50 17.63
C HIS A 142 0.29 4.56 18.83
N PRO A 143 -0.56 3.49 18.88
CA PRO A 143 -0.55 2.55 20.00
C PRO A 143 0.76 1.76 20.07
N ILE A 144 1.12 1.37 21.28
CA ILE A 144 2.18 0.40 21.56
C ILE A 144 1.61 -0.99 21.27
N THR A 145 2.13 -1.64 20.23
CA THR A 145 1.72 -2.99 19.81
C THR A 145 2.94 -3.73 19.27
N ASP A 146 2.89 -5.06 19.25
CA ASP A 146 3.90 -5.84 18.52
C ASP A 146 3.83 -5.50 17.02
N ARG A 147 4.94 -5.02 16.49
CA ARG A 147 5.09 -4.64 15.08
C ARG A 147 6.09 -5.52 14.33
N LEU A 148 6.65 -6.48 15.04
CA LEU A 148 7.48 -7.52 14.46
C LEU A 148 6.63 -8.65 13.87
N ASP A 149 5.44 -8.88 14.42
CA ASP A 149 4.50 -9.93 13.96
C ASP A 149 5.19 -11.31 13.84
N GLY A 150 6.10 -11.65 14.76
CA GLY A 150 6.85 -12.91 14.75
C GLY A 150 8.09 -12.95 13.84
N PHE A 151 8.42 -11.86 13.13
CA PHE A 151 9.58 -11.78 12.22
C PHE A 151 10.83 -11.21 12.88
N GLY A 152 10.86 -11.09 14.22
CA GLY A 152 12.02 -10.61 14.95
C GLY A 152 13.23 -11.52 14.77
N ARG A 153 14.41 -10.91 14.56
CA ARG A 153 15.72 -11.60 14.49
C ARG A 153 16.74 -10.80 15.31
N PRO A 154 17.18 -11.32 16.46
CA PRO A 154 18.16 -10.64 17.31
C PRO A 154 19.39 -10.16 16.54
N GLY A 155 19.80 -8.93 16.77
CA GLY A 155 20.91 -8.29 16.07
C GLY A 155 20.63 -7.87 14.63
N ARG A 156 19.38 -8.01 14.14
CA ARG A 156 19.02 -7.64 12.76
C ARG A 156 17.66 -6.99 12.63
N ILE A 157 16.61 -7.57 13.21
CA ILE A 157 15.23 -7.09 13.15
C ILE A 157 14.71 -7.10 14.57
N GLU A 158 14.55 -5.94 15.17
CA GLU A 158 14.22 -5.79 16.58
C GLU A 158 13.04 -4.82 16.78
N ALA A 159 12.42 -4.88 17.95
CA ALA A 159 11.48 -3.83 18.35
C ALA A 159 12.24 -2.53 18.62
N ALA A 160 11.60 -1.40 18.33
CA ALA A 160 12.17 -0.08 18.66
C ALA A 160 12.42 0.02 20.17
N PRO A 161 13.61 0.49 20.61
CA PRO A 161 14.00 0.44 22.00
C PRO A 161 13.08 1.28 22.90
N GLY A 162 12.68 0.72 24.04
CA GLY A 162 11.88 1.39 25.07
C GLY A 162 10.49 1.81 24.61
N GLU A 163 9.94 1.17 23.56
CA GLU A 163 8.62 1.52 23.01
C GLU A 163 8.49 3.00 22.59
N ARG A 164 9.61 3.67 22.42
CA ARG A 164 9.71 5.09 22.08
C ARG A 164 9.25 5.34 20.64
N PRO A 165 8.67 6.53 20.35
CA PRO A 165 8.36 6.94 18.98
C PRO A 165 9.60 6.97 18.09
N MET A 166 9.50 6.42 16.89
CA MET A 166 10.63 6.40 15.95
C MET A 166 11.06 7.80 15.51
N VAL A 167 10.14 8.78 15.49
CA VAL A 167 10.50 10.18 15.20
C VAL A 167 11.40 10.79 16.26
N ASP A 168 11.30 10.36 17.53
CA ASP A 168 12.17 10.82 18.60
C ASP A 168 13.53 10.15 18.52
N LEU A 169 13.54 8.83 18.31
CA LEU A 169 14.79 8.08 18.05
C LEU A 169 15.56 8.65 16.84
N LEU A 170 14.84 9.10 15.81
CA LEU A 170 15.43 9.74 14.63
C LEU A 170 16.03 11.13 14.98
N ARG A 171 15.33 11.94 15.79
CA ARG A 171 15.83 13.25 16.23
C ARG A 171 17.08 13.13 17.07
N GLU A 172 17.14 12.13 17.93
CA GLU A 172 18.24 11.88 18.84
C GLU A 172 19.43 11.16 18.20
N GLY A 173 19.27 10.75 16.92
CA GLY A 173 20.31 10.06 16.16
C GLY A 173 20.46 8.59 16.56
N GLU A 174 19.47 8.00 17.24
CA GLU A 174 19.43 6.56 17.51
C GLU A 174 18.94 5.76 16.28
N LEU A 175 18.19 6.42 15.37
CA LEU A 175 17.89 5.93 14.02
C LEU A 175 18.51 6.86 12.98
N ASP A 176 18.84 6.31 11.82
CA ASP A 176 19.42 7.06 10.71
C ASP A 176 18.35 7.41 9.65
N ALA A 177 17.30 6.59 9.55
CA ALA A 177 16.14 6.77 8.68
C ALA A 177 14.89 6.09 9.24
N VAL A 178 13.71 6.55 8.82
CA VAL A 178 12.42 5.93 9.15
C VAL A 178 11.57 5.77 7.89
N PHE A 179 10.98 4.59 7.71
CA PHE A 179 9.97 4.34 6.68
C PHE A 179 8.59 4.67 7.24
N THR A 180 7.88 5.56 6.56
CA THR A 180 6.53 5.93 6.95
C THR A 180 5.62 6.12 5.75
N PRO A 181 4.41 5.51 5.73
CA PRO A 181 3.44 5.76 4.66
C PRO A 181 2.84 7.16 4.73
N PHE A 182 2.79 7.74 5.94
CA PHE A 182 2.21 9.04 6.21
C PHE A 182 3.21 9.87 6.99
N MET A 183 3.38 11.13 6.58
CA MET A 183 4.30 12.02 7.25
C MET A 183 3.79 12.33 8.68
N PRO A 184 4.69 12.37 9.68
CA PRO A 184 4.31 12.68 11.04
C PRO A 184 3.78 14.11 11.17
N ASP A 185 2.99 14.36 12.21
CA ASP A 185 2.47 15.68 12.52
C ASP A 185 3.59 16.73 12.55
N GLY A 186 3.31 17.89 11.99
CA GLY A 186 4.29 18.98 11.87
C GLY A 186 5.33 18.80 10.78
N TYR A 187 5.33 17.69 10.03
CA TYR A 187 6.29 17.46 8.95
C TYR A 187 6.27 18.56 7.88
N PHE A 188 5.08 19.03 7.51
CA PHE A 188 4.88 20.07 6.51
C PHE A 188 5.06 21.49 7.04
N ALA A 189 5.37 21.66 8.33
CA ALA A 189 5.72 22.95 8.87
C ALA A 189 7.13 23.37 8.44
N GLY A 190 7.34 24.67 8.18
CA GLY A 190 8.65 25.18 7.73
C GLY A 190 9.80 24.91 8.70
N ASN A 191 9.50 24.74 9.99
CA ASN A 191 10.44 24.42 11.06
C ASN A 191 10.54 22.91 11.36
N SER A 192 9.93 22.03 10.55
CA SER A 192 10.13 20.58 10.69
C SER A 192 11.60 20.23 10.70
N GLY A 193 12.04 19.42 11.65
CA GLY A 193 13.41 18.90 11.74
C GLY A 193 13.71 17.79 10.72
N PHE A 194 12.71 17.34 9.96
CA PHE A 194 12.79 16.22 9.04
C PHE A 194 12.74 16.63 7.57
N ARG A 195 13.24 15.76 6.72
CA ARG A 195 13.12 15.83 5.25
C ARG A 195 12.99 14.41 4.67
N GLN A 196 12.55 14.31 3.41
CA GLN A 196 12.73 13.07 2.65
C GLN A 196 14.23 12.75 2.58
N LEU A 197 14.58 11.48 2.68
CA LEU A 197 15.97 11.04 2.60
C LEU A 197 16.57 11.38 1.23
N LEU A 198 15.85 11.07 0.16
CA LEU A 198 16.25 11.38 -1.22
C LEU A 198 15.90 12.85 -1.53
N PRO A 199 16.87 13.71 -1.85
CA PRO A 199 16.60 15.10 -2.25
C PRO A 199 15.72 15.19 -3.50
N ASP A 200 15.95 14.32 -4.45
CA ASP A 200 15.14 14.17 -5.67
C ASP A 200 14.50 12.76 -5.73
N PHE A 201 13.53 12.56 -4.83
CA PHE A 201 12.76 11.30 -4.81
C PHE A 201 11.95 11.11 -6.10
N ARG A 202 11.52 12.20 -6.75
CA ARG A 202 10.77 12.11 -8.02
C ARG A 202 11.59 11.46 -9.12
N ALA A 203 12.83 11.89 -9.32
CA ALA A 203 13.73 11.27 -10.29
C ALA A 203 14.01 9.79 -9.96
N ALA A 204 14.10 9.43 -8.67
CA ALA A 204 14.26 8.04 -8.26
C ALA A 204 13.00 7.20 -8.58
N GLU A 205 11.80 7.74 -8.35
CA GLU A 205 10.53 7.12 -8.68
C GLU A 205 10.35 6.93 -10.18
N HIS A 206 10.80 7.88 -10.98
CA HIS A 206 10.83 7.76 -12.46
C HIS A 206 11.73 6.64 -12.93
N ARG A 207 12.95 6.56 -12.42
CA ARG A 207 13.86 5.43 -12.75
C ARG A 207 13.25 4.11 -12.34
N TYR A 208 12.68 4.03 -11.13
CA TYR A 208 12.00 2.83 -10.66
C TYR A 208 10.85 2.43 -11.60
N PHE A 209 9.99 3.39 -11.99
CA PHE A 209 8.90 3.11 -12.91
C PHE A 209 9.39 2.64 -14.28
N ALA A 210 10.45 3.26 -14.83
CA ALA A 210 11.06 2.85 -16.09
C ALA A 210 11.57 1.39 -16.05
N ASP A 211 12.08 0.95 -14.89
CA ASP A 211 12.61 -0.41 -14.71
C ASP A 211 11.50 -1.45 -14.52
N VAL A 212 10.45 -1.14 -13.74
CA VAL A 212 9.43 -2.13 -13.35
C VAL A 212 8.15 -2.05 -14.18
N GLY A 213 7.80 -0.87 -14.71
CA GLY A 213 6.62 -0.64 -15.55
C GLY A 213 5.30 -0.51 -14.78
N TYR A 214 5.33 -0.34 -13.45
CA TYR A 214 4.12 -0.19 -12.63
C TYR A 214 4.34 0.74 -11.43
N VAL A 215 3.23 1.26 -10.88
CA VAL A 215 3.20 1.93 -9.58
C VAL A 215 2.81 0.89 -8.52
N PRO A 216 3.62 0.70 -7.46
CA PRO A 216 3.37 -0.31 -6.42
C PRO A 216 1.98 -0.25 -5.81
N GLY A 217 1.27 -1.38 -5.76
CA GLY A 217 0.00 -1.56 -5.05
C GLY A 217 0.23 -2.09 -3.64
N MET A 218 -0.46 -1.54 -2.66
CA MET A 218 -0.27 -1.90 -1.25
C MET A 218 -1.53 -2.48 -0.60
N HIS A 219 -2.70 -2.00 -1.00
CA HIS A 219 -3.98 -2.52 -0.52
C HIS A 219 -4.90 -2.84 -1.69
N LEU A 220 -5.68 -3.87 -1.50
CA LEU A 220 -6.70 -4.36 -2.43
C LEU A 220 -8.05 -4.45 -1.72
N ILE A 221 -9.11 -4.77 -2.46
CA ILE A 221 -10.40 -5.09 -1.88
C ILE A 221 -10.50 -6.61 -1.70
N GLY A 222 -10.70 -7.04 -0.45
CA GLY A 222 -11.03 -8.42 -0.11
C GLY A 222 -12.52 -8.57 0.10
N PHE A 223 -13.11 -9.62 -0.44
CA PHE A 223 -14.49 -10.02 -0.19
C PHE A 223 -14.52 -11.27 0.66
N LYS A 224 -15.58 -11.46 1.47
CA LYS A 224 -15.87 -12.78 2.01
C LYS A 224 -16.10 -13.76 0.87
N ALA A 225 -15.42 -14.90 0.89
CA ALA A 225 -15.54 -15.92 -0.17
C ALA A 225 -16.99 -16.40 -0.32
N ALA A 226 -17.70 -16.61 0.78
CA ALA A 226 -19.11 -17.01 0.77
C ALA A 226 -20.00 -15.96 0.09
N PHE A 227 -19.74 -14.67 0.27
CA PHE A 227 -20.51 -13.61 -0.36
C PHE A 227 -20.31 -13.56 -1.88
N VAL A 228 -19.07 -13.76 -2.35
CA VAL A 228 -18.79 -13.87 -3.79
C VAL A 228 -19.40 -15.12 -4.40
N ALA A 229 -19.35 -16.25 -3.69
CA ALA A 229 -19.96 -17.51 -4.17
C ALA A 229 -21.48 -17.38 -4.35
N GLU A 230 -22.16 -16.63 -3.45
CA GLU A 230 -23.60 -16.35 -3.54
C GLU A 230 -23.91 -15.29 -4.61
N HIS A 231 -23.02 -14.32 -4.80
CA HIS A 231 -23.20 -13.16 -5.68
C HIS A 231 -21.99 -12.94 -6.62
N PRO A 232 -21.72 -13.84 -7.59
CA PRO A 232 -20.49 -13.79 -8.42
C PRO A 232 -20.27 -12.48 -9.19
N TRP A 233 -21.36 -11.77 -9.51
CA TRP A 233 -21.33 -10.50 -10.25
C TRP A 233 -20.90 -9.30 -9.41
N VAL A 234 -20.81 -9.43 -8.07
CA VAL A 234 -20.59 -8.30 -7.15
C VAL A 234 -19.21 -7.67 -7.34
N MET A 235 -18.20 -8.48 -7.65
CA MET A 235 -16.83 -7.98 -7.87
C MET A 235 -16.79 -7.05 -9.07
N ALA A 236 -17.37 -7.46 -10.21
CA ALA A 236 -17.44 -6.64 -11.41
C ALA A 236 -18.16 -5.30 -11.17
N GLU A 237 -19.29 -5.35 -10.47
CA GLU A 237 -20.08 -4.15 -10.19
C GLU A 237 -19.33 -3.19 -9.26
N LEU A 238 -18.74 -3.68 -8.17
CA LEU A 238 -17.95 -2.84 -7.28
C LEU A 238 -16.72 -2.26 -7.97
N ASN A 239 -16.01 -3.08 -8.78
CA ASN A 239 -14.85 -2.60 -9.54
C ASN A 239 -15.23 -1.43 -10.45
N ALA A 240 -16.30 -1.56 -11.23
CA ALA A 240 -16.77 -0.51 -12.11
C ALA A 240 -17.12 0.78 -11.35
N LEU A 241 -17.72 0.67 -10.17
CA LEU A 241 -18.06 1.83 -9.32
C LEU A 241 -16.81 2.50 -8.73
N LEU A 242 -15.79 1.74 -8.33
CA LEU A 242 -14.54 2.30 -7.82
C LEU A 242 -13.76 3.02 -8.94
N ASP A 243 -13.66 2.42 -10.12
CA ASP A 243 -13.00 3.02 -11.28
C ASP A 243 -13.73 4.31 -11.73
N GLU A 244 -15.06 4.29 -11.74
CA GLU A 244 -15.87 5.47 -12.04
C GLU A 244 -15.73 6.57 -10.97
N SER A 245 -15.69 6.20 -9.69
CA SER A 245 -15.47 7.13 -8.60
C SER A 245 -14.12 7.85 -8.73
N GLN A 246 -13.06 7.10 -9.04
CA GLN A 246 -11.73 7.66 -9.29
C GLN A 246 -11.74 8.59 -10.51
N ARG A 247 -12.41 8.21 -11.58
CA ARG A 247 -12.55 9.04 -12.80
C ARG A 247 -13.29 10.37 -12.50
N VAL A 248 -14.39 10.32 -11.76
CA VAL A 248 -15.17 11.52 -11.36
C VAL A 248 -14.32 12.43 -10.49
N TRP A 249 -13.63 11.87 -9.50
CA TRP A 249 -12.72 12.60 -8.62
C TRP A 249 -11.59 13.29 -9.41
N LEU A 250 -10.90 12.55 -10.30
CA LEU A 250 -9.80 13.10 -11.10
C LEU A 250 -10.27 14.22 -12.03
N ASN A 251 -11.43 14.07 -12.67
CA ASN A 251 -12.01 15.10 -13.53
C ASN A 251 -12.33 16.37 -12.73
N LYS A 252 -12.84 16.24 -11.50
CA LYS A 252 -13.09 17.38 -10.60
C LYS A 252 -11.77 18.09 -10.25
N ARG A 253 -10.70 17.35 -9.93
CA ARG A 253 -9.39 17.94 -9.64
C ARG A 253 -8.79 18.65 -10.85
N ARG A 254 -8.88 18.06 -12.04
CA ARG A 254 -8.42 18.69 -13.30
C ARG A 254 -9.19 19.97 -13.59
N LYS A 255 -10.52 19.97 -13.41
CA LYS A 255 -11.38 21.13 -13.67
C LYS A 255 -11.05 22.33 -12.76
N TYR A 256 -10.65 22.08 -11.52
CA TYR A 256 -10.40 23.10 -10.51
C TYR A 256 -8.92 23.17 -10.08
N ALA A 257 -8.01 22.73 -10.93
CA ALA A 257 -6.59 22.61 -10.60
C ALA A 257 -5.94 23.95 -10.22
N ASP A 258 -6.39 25.05 -10.84
CA ASP A 258 -5.90 26.41 -10.62
C ASP A 258 -6.31 27.00 -9.27
N THR A 259 -7.29 26.40 -8.58
CA THR A 259 -7.74 26.86 -7.25
C THR A 259 -6.83 26.39 -6.12
N THR A 260 -5.87 25.53 -6.40
CA THR A 260 -4.87 25.04 -5.44
C THR A 260 -3.47 25.34 -5.99
N PRO A 261 -2.62 26.11 -5.29
CA PRO A 261 -1.28 26.43 -5.75
C PRO A 261 -0.48 25.17 -6.16
N PHE A 262 0.14 25.20 -7.34
CA PHE A 262 0.96 24.16 -7.95
C PHE A 262 0.24 22.86 -8.35
N MET A 263 -1.07 22.73 -8.10
CA MET A 263 -1.82 21.51 -8.47
C MET A 263 -1.83 21.30 -9.98
N LEU A 264 -2.01 22.37 -10.77
CA LEU A 264 -1.98 22.27 -12.24
C LEU A 264 -0.64 21.76 -12.73
N ASP A 265 0.48 22.28 -12.19
CA ASP A 265 1.82 21.85 -12.57
C ASP A 265 2.03 20.35 -12.27
N GLU A 266 1.58 19.89 -11.10
CA GLU A 266 1.70 18.48 -10.72
C GLU A 266 0.83 17.55 -11.58
N LEU A 267 -0.37 17.96 -11.96
CA LEU A 267 -1.24 17.19 -12.85
C LEU A 267 -0.63 17.10 -14.28
N LEU A 268 -0.08 18.20 -14.79
CA LEU A 268 0.58 18.22 -16.10
C LEU A 268 1.84 17.34 -16.10
N LYS A 269 2.66 17.43 -15.04
CA LYS A 269 3.85 16.58 -14.89
C LYS A 269 3.45 15.10 -14.83
N SER A 270 2.48 14.75 -13.99
CA SER A 270 2.04 13.37 -13.85
C SER A 270 1.49 12.80 -15.17
N ALA A 271 0.75 13.61 -15.93
CA ALA A 271 0.25 13.20 -17.25
C ALA A 271 1.36 13.02 -18.31
N ALA A 272 2.47 13.75 -18.18
CA ALA A 272 3.62 13.60 -19.06
C ALA A 272 4.53 12.41 -18.69
N GLU A 273 4.53 12.03 -17.43
CA GLU A 273 5.49 11.09 -16.83
C GLU A 273 4.94 9.67 -16.67
N LEU A 274 3.61 9.53 -16.56
CA LEU A 274 2.96 8.23 -16.40
C LEU A 274 2.06 7.94 -17.62
N PRO A 275 2.09 6.72 -18.17
CA PRO A 275 1.20 6.35 -19.28
C PRO A 275 -0.26 6.34 -18.82
N GLU A 276 -1.18 6.49 -19.76
CA GLU A 276 -2.59 6.27 -19.51
C GLU A 276 -2.81 4.83 -19.00
N GLY A 277 -3.66 4.67 -17.99
CA GLY A 277 -3.95 3.36 -17.37
C GLY A 277 -2.86 2.83 -16.46
N TRP A 278 -1.90 3.64 -16.00
CA TRP A 278 -0.89 3.24 -15.00
C TRP A 278 -1.51 2.71 -13.70
N ASP A 279 -2.75 3.07 -13.43
CA ASP A 279 -3.56 2.72 -12.26
C ASP A 279 -4.68 1.70 -12.57
N ALA A 280 -4.68 1.11 -13.76
CA ALA A 280 -5.71 0.19 -14.20
C ALA A 280 -5.93 -0.96 -13.21
N SER A 281 -7.20 -1.29 -12.96
CA SER A 281 -7.64 -2.48 -12.25
C SER A 281 -7.54 -3.75 -13.11
N GLY A 282 -7.68 -4.90 -12.50
CA GLY A 282 -7.68 -6.19 -13.16
C GLY A 282 -6.36 -6.96 -13.08
N PHE A 283 -6.47 -8.28 -13.19
CA PHE A 283 -5.37 -9.20 -13.02
C PHE A 283 -4.28 -9.00 -14.09
N ALA A 284 -4.66 -8.94 -15.35
CA ALA A 284 -3.71 -8.82 -16.45
C ALA A 284 -2.85 -7.56 -16.34
N ALA A 285 -3.46 -6.41 -16.01
CA ALA A 285 -2.76 -5.14 -15.83
C ALA A 285 -1.78 -5.15 -14.65
N ASN A 286 -2.03 -5.99 -13.64
CA ASN A 286 -1.27 -6.01 -12.40
C ASN A 286 -0.41 -7.27 -12.22
N ARG A 287 -0.46 -8.22 -13.15
CA ARG A 287 0.18 -9.54 -13.00
C ARG A 287 1.67 -9.44 -12.67
N LYS A 288 2.41 -8.58 -13.36
CA LYS A 288 3.84 -8.37 -13.07
C LYS A 288 4.06 -7.81 -11.67
N MET A 289 3.31 -6.79 -11.26
CA MET A 289 3.42 -6.21 -9.92
C MET A 289 3.10 -7.24 -8.83
N ILE A 290 2.09 -8.10 -9.06
CA ILE A 290 1.71 -9.18 -8.13
C ILE A 290 2.86 -10.18 -8.00
N ALA A 291 3.47 -10.58 -9.13
CA ALA A 291 4.62 -11.50 -9.13
C ALA A 291 5.82 -10.92 -8.39
N ASP A 292 6.20 -9.67 -8.70
CA ASP A 292 7.32 -8.97 -8.07
C ASP A 292 7.08 -8.80 -6.56
N PHE A 293 5.83 -8.55 -6.13
CA PHE A 293 5.51 -8.43 -4.70
C PHE A 293 5.63 -9.76 -3.96
N ALA A 294 5.15 -10.85 -4.56
CA ALA A 294 5.30 -12.19 -3.99
C ALA A 294 6.78 -12.59 -3.87
N GLU A 295 7.60 -12.25 -4.87
CA GLU A 295 9.05 -12.43 -4.82
C GLU A 295 9.67 -11.64 -3.69
N GLU A 296 9.33 -10.36 -3.53
CA GLU A 296 9.86 -9.52 -2.46
C GLU A 296 9.45 -10.01 -1.07
N LEU A 297 8.23 -10.48 -0.89
CA LEU A 297 7.81 -11.10 0.38
C LEU A 297 8.63 -12.36 0.69
N HIS A 298 8.93 -13.18 -0.32
CA HIS A 298 9.75 -14.38 -0.14
C HIS A 298 11.21 -14.03 0.15
N VAL A 299 11.84 -13.17 -0.65
CA VAL A 299 13.25 -12.75 -0.46
C VAL A 299 13.46 -12.06 0.88
N GLN A 300 12.47 -11.33 1.38
CA GLN A 300 12.52 -10.66 2.68
C GLN A 300 12.14 -11.57 3.86
N GLY A 301 11.92 -12.87 3.63
CA GLY A 301 11.65 -13.88 4.64
C GLY A 301 10.24 -13.81 5.25
N ILE A 302 9.29 -13.13 4.57
CA ILE A 302 7.90 -13.05 5.03
C ILE A 302 7.11 -14.26 4.55
N LEU A 303 7.36 -14.73 3.33
CA LEU A 303 6.77 -15.97 2.81
C LEU A 303 7.78 -17.12 2.81
N PRO A 304 7.36 -18.32 3.22
CA PRO A 304 8.22 -19.50 3.24
C PRO A 304 8.54 -20.05 1.82
N ARG A 305 7.69 -19.75 0.83
CA ARG A 305 7.89 -20.10 -0.58
C ARG A 305 7.36 -18.99 -1.50
N LEU A 306 7.83 -18.99 -2.74
CA LEU A 306 7.26 -18.15 -3.78
C LEU A 306 5.85 -18.62 -4.13
N MET A 307 4.93 -17.67 -4.32
CA MET A 307 3.58 -17.89 -4.82
C MET A 307 3.42 -17.27 -6.22
N THR A 308 2.66 -17.93 -7.07
CA THR A 308 2.32 -17.37 -8.39
C THR A 308 1.20 -16.32 -8.27
N PRO A 309 1.10 -15.39 -9.21
CA PRO A 309 -0.02 -14.44 -9.24
C PRO A 309 -1.40 -15.13 -9.26
N GLU A 310 -1.53 -16.24 -9.96
CA GLU A 310 -2.76 -17.03 -10.09
C GLU A 310 -3.15 -17.73 -8.77
N GLU A 311 -2.17 -18.19 -7.98
CA GLU A 311 -2.43 -18.72 -6.62
C GLU A 311 -2.94 -17.60 -5.70
N LEU A 312 -2.46 -16.37 -5.87
CA LEU A 312 -2.88 -15.22 -5.07
C LEU A 312 -4.26 -14.71 -5.48
N PHE A 313 -4.48 -14.55 -6.76
CA PHE A 313 -5.73 -14.03 -7.31
C PHE A 313 -6.36 -15.07 -8.24
N PRO A 314 -7.12 -16.03 -7.70
CA PRO A 314 -7.78 -17.05 -8.52
C PRO A 314 -8.92 -16.48 -9.39
N LEU A 315 -9.45 -15.31 -9.02
CA LEU A 315 -10.46 -14.57 -9.76
C LEU A 315 -9.97 -13.17 -10.18
N ASP A 316 -10.37 -12.74 -11.38
CA ASP A 316 -10.18 -11.37 -11.83
C ASP A 316 -11.33 -10.47 -11.32
N VAL A 317 -11.26 -9.18 -11.62
CA VAL A 317 -12.25 -8.16 -11.21
C VAL A 317 -13.65 -8.44 -11.72
N ASP A 318 -13.80 -9.18 -12.80
CA ASP A 318 -15.09 -9.57 -13.37
C ASP A 318 -15.62 -10.91 -12.82
N GLY A 319 -14.88 -11.53 -11.90
CA GLY A 319 -15.21 -12.83 -11.31
C GLY A 319 -14.80 -14.03 -12.17
N SER A 320 -14.15 -13.82 -13.31
CA SER A 320 -13.62 -14.90 -14.13
C SER A 320 -12.36 -15.50 -13.50
N GLU A 321 -12.08 -16.78 -13.78
CA GLU A 321 -10.86 -17.44 -13.32
C GLU A 321 -9.63 -16.88 -14.02
N THR A 322 -8.56 -16.62 -13.24
CA THR A 322 -7.25 -16.14 -13.73
C THR A 322 -6.36 -17.29 -14.20
N SER A 323 -6.92 -18.46 -14.51
CA SER A 323 -6.15 -19.66 -14.90
C SER A 323 -5.03 -19.29 -15.90
N SER A 324 -3.83 -19.81 -15.65
CA SER A 324 -2.72 -19.69 -16.58
C SER A 324 -3.17 -20.25 -17.93
N SER A 325 -3.27 -19.39 -18.94
CA SER A 325 -3.33 -19.88 -20.33
C SER A 325 -2.11 -20.78 -20.52
N LYS A 326 -2.37 -22.08 -20.58
CA LYS A 326 -1.38 -23.05 -21.04
C LYS A 326 -1.06 -22.67 -22.48
N ASN A 327 0.02 -21.95 -22.69
CA ASN A 327 0.71 -21.85 -23.95
C ASN A 327 2.07 -22.47 -23.82
#